data_158eb58842cf90f14e8113b644c626b3
#
_entry.id   158eb58842cf90f14e8113b644c626b3
#
_cell.length_a   1.000
_cell.length_b   1.000
_cell.length_c   1.000
_cell.angle_alpha   90.00
_cell.angle_beta   90.00
_cell.angle_gamma   90.00
#
_symmetry.space_group_name_H-M   'P 1'
#
loop_
_entity.id
_entity.type
_entity.pdbx_description
1 polymer ?
#
loop_
_entity_poly.entity_id
_entity_poly.type
_entity_poly.pdbx_seq_one_letter_code
_entity_poly.pdbx_strand_id
1 'polypeptide(L)'
;KGEKIETVVLGKALSLLKKHINLEKSYYWIVYPKNKNTQNLHLQVVGIWDPYQLNDFISDSSNTNFTKLLEELDLKDNYFSVRGELVFVNTQKKEIVIKICSASKSKKLRNKNFKLVIKGELSLELLNSFLSLDIDRDGNALKLIKYEVIEKDVSENNKN
;
A
#
# COMPACT_ATOMS: atom_id res chain seq x y z
N LYS A 1 -6.97 -19.47 12.67
CA LYS A 1 -5.65 -18.93 13.08
C LYS A 1 -5.19 -18.01 11.96
N GLY A 2 -5.02 -16.70 12.22
CA GLY A 2 -4.57 -15.73 11.26
C GLY A 2 -3.10 -15.95 10.86
N GLU A 3 -2.75 -15.48 9.66
CA GLU A 3 -1.38 -15.48 9.17
C GLU A 3 -0.55 -14.38 9.86
N LYS A 4 0.69 -14.69 10.22
CA LYS A 4 1.62 -13.72 10.80
C LYS A 4 2.42 -13.04 9.67
N ILE A 5 2.44 -11.70 9.70
CA ILE A 5 3.15 -10.90 8.71
C ILE A 5 4.22 -10.07 9.42
N GLU A 6 5.45 -10.05 8.88
CA GLU A 6 6.50 -9.15 9.38
C GLU A 6 6.06 -7.70 9.19
N THR A 7 6.07 -6.95 10.28
CA THR A 7 5.53 -5.59 10.28
C THR A 7 6.44 -4.66 11.07
N VAL A 8 6.71 -3.48 10.50
CA VAL A 8 7.52 -2.43 11.11
C VAL A 8 6.64 -1.23 11.45
N VAL A 9 6.76 -0.75 12.68
CA VAL A 9 6.06 0.45 13.16
C VAL A 9 7.09 1.53 13.46
N LEU A 10 6.98 2.70 12.83
CA LEU A 10 7.94 3.78 12.95
C LEU A 10 7.30 5.13 13.27
N GLY A 11 8.09 6.03 13.86
CA GLY A 11 7.74 7.45 14.04
C GLY A 11 6.44 7.66 14.82
N LYS A 12 5.53 8.44 14.25
CA LYS A 12 4.25 8.81 14.89
C LYS A 12 3.35 7.60 15.16
N ALA A 13 3.35 6.60 14.26
CA ALA A 13 2.57 5.38 14.46
C ALA A 13 3.04 4.58 15.67
N LEU A 14 4.37 4.53 15.93
CA LEU A 14 4.91 3.89 17.13
C LEU A 14 4.49 4.62 18.42
N SER A 15 4.48 5.94 18.40
CA SER A 15 4.02 6.74 19.54
C SER A 15 2.54 6.52 19.83
N LEU A 16 1.71 6.46 18.79
CA LEU A 16 0.29 6.18 18.88
C LEU A 16 0.05 4.80 19.50
N LEU A 17 0.76 3.79 18.99
CA LEU A 17 0.67 2.40 19.47
C LEU A 17 1.01 2.29 20.96
N LYS A 18 2.08 2.97 21.41
CA LYS A 18 2.51 2.91 22.80
C LYS A 18 1.56 3.62 23.77
N LYS A 19 0.88 4.68 23.32
CA LYS A 19 0.13 5.57 24.21
C LYS A 19 -1.38 5.32 24.19
N HIS A 20 -1.93 4.88 23.05
CA HIS A 20 -3.38 4.92 22.85
C HIS A 20 -3.99 3.60 22.40
N ILE A 21 -3.16 2.59 22.12
CA ILE A 21 -3.66 1.34 21.53
C ILE A 21 -3.58 0.20 22.55
N ASN A 22 -4.70 -0.49 22.72
CA ASN A 22 -4.74 -1.75 23.44
C ASN A 22 -4.50 -2.90 22.47
N LEU A 23 -3.33 -3.54 22.56
CA LEU A 23 -2.93 -4.63 21.67
C LEU A 23 -3.77 -5.91 21.79
N GLU A 24 -4.64 -6.01 22.80
CA GLU A 24 -5.58 -7.11 22.94
C GLU A 24 -6.83 -6.95 22.07
N LYS A 25 -7.05 -5.74 21.54
CA LYS A 25 -8.15 -5.44 20.63
C LYS A 25 -7.71 -5.51 19.18
N SER A 26 -8.66 -5.79 18.31
CA SER A 26 -8.46 -5.73 16.84
C SER A 26 -8.67 -4.31 16.33
N TYR A 27 -7.80 -3.87 15.43
CA TYR A 27 -7.86 -2.56 14.77
C TYR A 27 -7.67 -2.71 13.28
N TYR A 28 -8.15 -1.72 12.52
CA TYR A 28 -7.79 -1.56 11.12
C TYR A 28 -6.48 -0.80 11.01
N TRP A 29 -5.48 -1.44 10.40
CA TRP A 29 -4.14 -0.88 10.24
C TRP A 29 -3.96 -0.28 8.85
N ILE A 30 -3.51 0.96 8.80
CA ILE A 30 -3.08 1.56 7.54
C ILE A 30 -1.62 1.19 7.34
N VAL A 31 -1.33 0.43 6.29
CA VAL A 31 -0.02 -0.14 6.04
C VAL A 31 0.44 0.10 4.60
N TYR A 32 1.75 0.18 4.41
CA TYR A 32 2.38 0.15 3.11
C TYR A 32 3.21 -1.13 2.94
N PRO A 33 3.03 -1.86 1.82
CA PRO A 33 3.89 -2.98 1.51
C PRO A 33 5.28 -2.47 1.08
N LYS A 34 6.32 -3.14 1.54
CA LYS A 34 7.72 -2.86 1.18
C LYS A 34 8.50 -4.15 1.00
N ASN A 35 9.45 -4.14 0.08
CA ASN A 35 10.42 -5.21 -0.06
C ASN A 35 11.72 -4.81 0.62
N LYS A 36 12.22 -5.65 1.53
CA LYS A 36 13.52 -5.46 2.18
C LYS A 36 14.66 -5.87 1.24
N ASN A 37 14.42 -6.92 0.46
CA ASN A 37 15.19 -7.39 -0.70
C ASN A 37 14.16 -7.90 -1.70
N THR A 38 14.58 -8.40 -2.85
CA THR A 38 13.67 -8.88 -3.91
C THR A 38 12.66 -9.97 -3.48
N GLN A 39 12.81 -10.56 -2.29
CA GLN A 39 12.00 -11.71 -1.87
C GLN A 39 11.30 -11.54 -0.51
N ASN A 40 11.65 -10.55 0.30
CA ASN A 40 11.07 -10.41 1.66
C ASN A 40 10.14 -9.22 1.72
N LEU A 41 8.85 -9.52 1.64
CA LEU A 41 7.80 -8.55 1.88
C LEU A 41 7.67 -8.28 3.39
N HIS A 42 7.61 -7.02 3.76
CA HIS A 42 7.18 -6.58 5.09
C HIS A 42 6.19 -5.44 4.96
N LEU A 43 5.39 -5.23 5.99
CA LEU A 43 4.45 -4.13 6.06
C LEU A 43 5.01 -3.02 6.95
N GLN A 44 4.84 -1.79 6.52
CA GLN A 44 5.13 -0.62 7.34
C GLN A 44 3.84 0.01 7.80
N VAL A 45 3.56 -0.01 9.11
CA VAL A 45 2.42 0.68 9.68
C VAL A 45 2.66 2.19 9.66
N VAL A 46 1.71 2.92 9.12
CA VAL A 46 1.71 4.39 9.06
C VAL A 46 0.60 5.01 9.88
N GLY A 47 -0.43 4.25 10.21
CA GLY A 47 -1.56 4.70 11.00
C GLY A 47 -2.49 3.58 11.41
N ILE A 48 -3.51 3.96 12.14
CA ILE A 48 -4.61 3.13 12.56
C ILE A 48 -5.87 3.86 12.16
N TRP A 49 -6.80 3.13 11.60
CA TRP A 49 -8.12 3.63 11.31
C TRP A 49 -9.09 3.11 12.38
N ASP A 50 -9.50 3.99 13.26
CA ASP A 50 -10.49 3.71 14.30
C ASP A 50 -11.63 4.72 14.16
N PRO A 51 -12.69 4.36 13.43
CA PRO A 51 -13.80 5.25 13.18
C PRO A 51 -14.63 5.54 14.44
N TYR A 52 -14.51 4.72 15.48
CA TYR A 52 -15.25 4.92 16.73
C TYR A 52 -14.60 5.98 17.63
N GLN A 53 -13.27 6.06 17.66
CA GLN A 53 -12.56 7.04 18.49
C GLN A 53 -12.34 8.38 17.76
N LEU A 54 -12.27 8.39 16.45
CA LEU A 54 -12.12 9.61 15.66
C LEU A 54 -13.41 10.41 15.51
N ASN A 55 -14.54 9.82 15.84
CA ASN A 55 -15.86 10.44 15.78
C ASN A 55 -16.42 10.69 17.18
N ASP A 56 -15.70 11.43 18.04
CA ASP A 56 -16.26 11.98 19.28
C ASP A 56 -17.53 12.84 19.06
N PHE A 57 -17.90 13.06 17.80
CA PHE A 57 -19.09 13.77 17.38
C PHE A 57 -20.30 12.90 17.02
N ILE A 58 -20.18 11.57 17.08
CA ILE A 58 -21.30 10.65 16.83
C ILE A 58 -21.58 9.86 18.12
N SER A 59 -21.95 10.59 19.17
CA SER A 59 -22.72 10.03 20.26
C SER A 59 -24.15 9.94 19.75
N ASP A 60 -24.55 8.85 19.26
CA ASP A 60 -25.84 8.17 19.29
C ASP A 60 -26.03 7.31 18.02
N SER A 61 -26.25 6.03 18.28
CA SER A 61 -27.01 5.13 17.41
C SER A 61 -26.46 4.81 16.02
N SER A 62 -25.20 4.41 15.81
CA SER A 62 -24.89 3.93 14.46
C SER A 62 -23.78 2.89 14.31
N ASN A 63 -23.85 1.80 15.06
CA ASN A 63 -23.17 0.56 14.64
C ASN A 63 -23.59 0.11 13.23
N THR A 64 -24.81 0.43 12.82
CA THR A 64 -25.38 0.12 11.50
C THR A 64 -24.75 0.94 10.36
N ASN A 65 -24.36 2.20 10.60
CA ASN A 65 -23.79 3.04 9.54
C ASN A 65 -22.33 2.68 9.26
N PHE A 66 -21.60 2.21 10.26
CA PHE A 66 -20.21 1.81 10.09
C PHE A 66 -20.09 0.47 9.36
N THR A 67 -20.91 -0.51 9.71
CA THR A 67 -20.94 -1.80 8.99
C THR A 67 -21.32 -1.58 7.52
N LYS A 68 -22.28 -0.72 7.24
CA LYS A 68 -22.63 -0.31 5.86
C LYS A 68 -21.47 0.39 5.16
N LEU A 69 -20.75 1.29 5.83
CA LEU A 69 -19.57 1.96 5.25
C LEU A 69 -18.47 0.97 4.90
N LEU A 70 -18.22 -0.04 5.73
CA LEU A 70 -17.25 -1.10 5.44
C LEU A 70 -17.68 -1.97 4.25
N GLU A 71 -18.97 -2.28 4.16
CA GLU A 71 -19.55 -3.02 3.04
C GLU A 71 -19.49 -2.21 1.75
N GLU A 72 -19.79 -0.91 1.80
CA GLU A 72 -19.70 0.00 0.66
C GLU A 72 -18.26 0.22 0.16
N LEU A 73 -17.30 0.24 1.08
CA LEU A 73 -15.87 0.38 0.74
C LEU A 73 -15.26 -0.91 0.18
N ASP A 74 -15.98 -2.04 0.22
CA ASP A 74 -15.49 -3.37 -0.22
C ASP A 74 -14.05 -3.64 0.23
N LEU A 75 -13.75 -3.29 1.50
CA LEU A 75 -12.41 -3.44 2.06
C LEU A 75 -12.08 -4.92 2.19
N LYS A 76 -11.15 -5.37 1.39
CA LYS A 76 -10.62 -6.74 1.42
C LYS A 76 -9.32 -6.77 2.18
N ASP A 77 -9.18 -7.75 3.06
CA ASP A 77 -7.88 -8.07 3.64
C ASP A 77 -6.89 -8.38 2.51
N ASN A 78 -5.63 -7.99 2.72
CA ASN A 78 -4.53 -8.21 1.77
C ASN A 78 -4.55 -7.40 0.47
N TYR A 79 -5.57 -6.59 0.22
CA TYR A 79 -5.64 -5.73 -0.97
C TYR A 79 -4.82 -4.45 -0.79
N PHE A 80 -4.11 -4.07 -1.86
CA PHE A 80 -3.38 -2.80 -1.95
C PHE A 80 -3.65 -2.13 -3.30
N SER A 81 -3.90 -0.83 -3.25
CA SER A 81 -3.87 0.03 -4.43
C SER A 81 -2.52 0.72 -4.52
N VAL A 82 -1.80 0.50 -5.61
CA VAL A 82 -0.44 1.01 -5.82
C VAL A 82 -0.36 1.84 -7.08
N ARG A 83 0.26 3.01 -6.99
CA ARG A 83 0.52 3.88 -8.14
C ARG A 83 2.01 4.13 -8.28
N GLY A 84 2.53 4.00 -9.49
CA GLY A 84 3.95 4.22 -9.75
C GLY A 84 4.35 3.94 -11.17
N GLU A 85 5.63 4.19 -11.45
CA GLU A 85 6.27 3.98 -12.73
C GLU A 85 6.73 2.52 -12.90
N LEU A 86 6.37 1.88 -13.98
CA LEU A 86 6.86 0.55 -14.33
C LEU A 86 8.31 0.66 -14.82
N VAL A 87 9.26 0.20 -14.00
CA VAL A 87 10.70 0.34 -14.30
C VAL A 87 11.37 -0.94 -14.74
N PHE A 88 10.71 -2.09 -14.57
CA PHE A 88 11.28 -3.38 -14.97
C PHE A 88 10.18 -4.43 -15.18
N VAL A 89 10.37 -5.27 -16.18
CA VAL A 89 9.52 -6.43 -16.48
C VAL A 89 10.42 -7.65 -16.69
N ASN A 90 10.14 -8.71 -15.96
CA ASN A 90 10.76 -10.02 -16.15
C ASN A 90 9.70 -11.04 -16.62
N THR A 91 9.69 -11.33 -17.89
CA THR A 91 8.72 -12.24 -18.52
C THR A 91 8.93 -13.68 -18.08
N GLN A 92 10.17 -14.11 -17.84
CA GLN A 92 10.48 -15.50 -17.43
C GLN A 92 10.01 -15.79 -16.00
N LYS A 93 10.21 -14.86 -15.09
CA LYS A 93 9.80 -14.99 -13.67
C LYS A 93 8.38 -14.46 -13.42
N LYS A 94 7.75 -13.87 -14.44
CA LYS A 94 6.46 -13.18 -14.32
C LYS A 94 6.48 -12.16 -13.17
N GLU A 95 7.47 -11.29 -13.19
CA GLU A 95 7.68 -10.27 -12.16
C GLU A 95 7.80 -8.90 -12.80
N ILE A 96 7.20 -7.92 -12.16
CA ILE A 96 7.31 -6.51 -12.52
C ILE A 96 7.84 -5.72 -11.33
N VAL A 97 8.49 -4.61 -11.61
CA VAL A 97 8.97 -3.68 -10.58
C VAL A 97 8.36 -2.31 -10.80
N ILE A 98 7.67 -1.85 -9.78
CA ILE A 98 7.07 -0.51 -9.76
C ILE A 98 7.90 0.40 -8.86
N LYS A 99 8.28 1.56 -9.39
CA LYS A 99 8.94 2.64 -8.67
C LYS A 99 7.89 3.58 -8.12
N ILE A 100 7.84 3.71 -6.80
CA ILE A 100 6.91 4.56 -6.08
C ILE A 100 7.66 5.78 -5.57
N CYS A 101 7.18 6.96 -5.95
CA CYS A 101 7.75 8.22 -5.49
C CYS A 101 7.02 8.69 -4.23
N SER A 102 7.77 9.06 -3.18
CA SER A 102 7.17 9.64 -1.99
C SER A 102 6.71 11.07 -2.27
N ALA A 103 5.44 11.35 -2.02
CA ALA A 103 4.84 12.70 -2.13
C ALA A 103 5.17 13.60 -0.93
N SER A 104 6.35 13.48 -0.32
CA SER A 104 6.71 14.29 0.85
C SER A 104 6.86 15.76 0.50
N LYS A 105 6.26 16.63 1.32
CA LYS A 105 6.41 18.10 1.23
C LYS A 105 7.82 18.58 1.60
N SER A 106 8.61 17.77 2.29
CA SER A 106 9.98 18.09 2.66
C SER A 106 10.95 17.81 1.51
N LYS A 107 11.75 18.83 1.10
CA LYS A 107 12.79 18.67 0.05
C LYS A 107 13.75 17.51 0.34
N LYS A 108 14.09 17.24 1.61
CA LYS A 108 14.97 16.14 2.02
C LYS A 108 14.35 14.75 1.83
N LEU A 109 13.02 14.64 1.82
CA LEU A 109 12.28 13.38 1.68
C LEU A 109 11.70 13.17 0.28
N ARG A 110 11.70 14.19 -0.58
CA ARG A 110 11.16 14.15 -1.95
C ARG A 110 11.81 13.08 -2.83
N ASN A 111 13.05 12.69 -2.54
CA ASN A 111 13.82 11.75 -3.36
C ASN A 111 13.86 10.32 -2.78
N LYS A 112 13.02 10.01 -1.79
CA LYS A 112 12.92 8.64 -1.30
C LYS A 112 11.95 7.82 -2.16
N ASN A 113 12.45 7.45 -3.32
CA ASN A 113 11.78 6.46 -4.15
C ASN A 113 12.02 5.07 -3.55
N PHE A 114 11.02 4.23 -3.58
CA PHE A 114 11.20 2.81 -3.30
C PHE A 114 10.64 1.97 -4.42
N LYS A 115 11.17 0.77 -4.57
CA LYS A 115 10.76 -0.17 -5.59
C LYS A 115 9.95 -1.28 -4.94
N LEU A 116 8.87 -1.67 -5.60
CA LEU A 116 8.00 -2.75 -5.17
C LEU A 116 8.01 -3.84 -6.25
N VAL A 117 8.33 -5.06 -5.85
CA VAL A 117 8.30 -6.23 -6.73
C VAL A 117 6.91 -6.87 -6.64
N ILE A 118 6.28 -7.08 -7.78
CA ILE A 118 4.93 -7.62 -7.89
C ILE A 118 4.97 -8.79 -8.87
N LYS A 119 4.35 -9.91 -8.50
CA LYS A 119 4.11 -11.05 -9.39
C LYS A 119 3.00 -10.71 -10.37
N GLY A 120 3.29 -10.79 -11.64
CA GLY A 120 2.35 -10.51 -12.71
C GLY A 120 3.04 -10.30 -14.04
N GLU A 121 2.26 -10.28 -15.11
CA GLU A 121 2.74 -10.09 -16.46
C GLU A 121 2.23 -8.76 -17.03
N LEU A 122 3.14 -7.97 -17.54
CA LEU A 122 2.82 -6.77 -18.30
C LEU A 122 3.66 -6.74 -19.57
N SER A 123 3.14 -6.07 -20.61
CA SER A 123 3.89 -5.86 -21.85
C SER A 123 5.11 -4.98 -21.60
N LEU A 124 6.22 -5.29 -22.29
CA LEU A 124 7.43 -4.46 -22.32
C LEU A 124 7.16 -3.05 -22.87
N GLU A 125 6.13 -2.89 -23.71
CA GLU A 125 5.70 -1.60 -24.24
C GLU A 125 5.20 -0.63 -23.16
N LEU A 126 4.88 -1.13 -21.96
CA LEU A 126 4.45 -0.31 -20.82
C LEU A 126 5.63 0.15 -19.94
N LEU A 127 6.86 -0.19 -20.29
CA LEU A 127 8.02 0.35 -19.57
C LEU A 127 7.99 1.87 -19.55
N ASN A 128 8.39 2.45 -18.42
CA ASN A 128 8.37 3.87 -18.11
C ASN A 128 6.96 4.52 -18.08
N SER A 129 5.89 3.73 -18.22
CA SER A 129 4.53 4.25 -18.03
C SER A 129 4.19 4.35 -16.54
N PHE A 130 3.37 5.34 -16.19
CA PHE A 130 2.80 5.47 -14.86
C PHE A 130 1.49 4.69 -14.77
N LEU A 131 1.44 3.75 -13.85
CA LEU A 131 0.35 2.79 -13.71
C LEU A 131 -0.37 2.94 -12.38
N SER A 132 -1.66 2.63 -12.38
CA SER A 132 -2.45 2.30 -11.20
C SER A 132 -2.68 0.80 -11.17
N LEU A 133 -2.37 0.16 -10.05
CA LEU A 133 -2.36 -1.28 -9.90
C LEU A 133 -3.20 -1.67 -8.70
N ASP A 134 -4.07 -2.64 -8.92
CA ASP A 134 -4.75 -3.38 -7.86
C ASP A 134 -3.95 -4.66 -7.61
N ILE A 135 -3.48 -4.85 -6.42
CA ILE A 135 -2.65 -5.98 -6.03
C ILE A 135 -3.20 -6.67 -4.80
N ASP A 136 -3.00 -7.96 -4.73
CA ASP A 136 -3.34 -8.78 -3.58
C ASP A 136 -2.08 -9.40 -2.99
N ARG A 137 -2.07 -9.57 -1.68
CA ARG A 137 -0.98 -10.23 -0.97
C ARG A 137 -1.31 -11.72 -0.78
N ASP A 138 -0.39 -12.56 -1.20
CA ASP A 138 -0.43 -13.98 -0.97
C ASP A 138 0.89 -14.42 -0.30
N GLY A 139 0.82 -14.70 0.99
CA GLY A 139 2.00 -14.97 1.80
C GLY A 139 3.00 -13.80 1.76
N ASN A 140 4.20 -14.04 1.30
CA ASN A 140 5.26 -13.05 1.14
C ASN A 140 5.34 -12.44 -0.26
N ALA A 141 4.36 -12.68 -1.11
CA ALA A 141 4.30 -12.15 -2.46
C ALA A 141 3.14 -11.17 -2.65
N LEU A 142 3.34 -10.21 -3.52
CA LEU A 142 2.30 -9.34 -4.03
C LEU A 142 1.94 -9.82 -5.44
N LYS A 143 0.65 -10.00 -5.71
CA LYS A 143 0.13 -10.46 -7.01
C LYS A 143 -0.65 -9.35 -7.68
N LEU A 144 -0.38 -9.12 -8.96
CA LEU A 144 -1.15 -8.21 -9.80
C LEU A 144 -2.54 -8.80 -10.07
N ILE A 145 -3.58 -8.05 -9.75
CA ILE A 145 -4.97 -8.39 -10.05
C ILE A 145 -5.45 -7.62 -11.28
N LYS A 146 -5.22 -6.32 -11.29
CA LYS A 146 -5.66 -5.42 -12.34
C LYS A 146 -4.69 -4.26 -12.48
N TYR A 147 -4.62 -3.67 -13.66
CA TYR A 147 -3.88 -2.43 -13.88
C TYR A 147 -4.62 -1.49 -14.82
N GLU A 148 -4.26 -0.23 -14.70
CA GLU A 148 -4.71 0.85 -15.58
C GLU A 148 -3.51 1.73 -15.91
N VAL A 149 -3.37 2.11 -17.18
CA VAL A 149 -2.33 3.04 -17.62
C VAL A 149 -2.84 4.46 -17.42
N ILE A 150 -2.18 5.19 -16.50
CA ILE A 150 -2.51 6.59 -16.22
C ILE A 150 -1.80 7.51 -17.18
N GLU A 151 -0.50 7.26 -17.42
CA GLU A 151 0.32 8.05 -18.32
C GLU A 151 1.35 7.14 -19.00
N LYS A 152 1.47 7.26 -20.32
CA LYS A 152 2.48 6.52 -21.09
C LYS A 152 3.78 7.32 -21.13
N ASP A 153 4.90 6.61 -20.99
CA ASP A 153 6.26 7.10 -21.17
C ASP A 153 6.62 8.39 -20.39
N VAL A 154 6.67 8.27 -19.09
CA VAL A 154 7.02 9.38 -18.16
C VAL A 154 8.48 9.85 -18.32
N SER A 155 9.31 9.13 -19.08
CA SER A 155 10.73 9.45 -19.25
C SER A 155 10.97 10.72 -20.09
N GLU A 156 10.04 11.11 -20.96
CA GLU A 156 10.14 12.31 -21.77
C GLU A 156 9.82 13.59 -20.99
N ASN A 157 8.97 13.53 -19.96
CA ASN A 157 8.53 14.70 -19.21
C ASN A 157 9.54 15.20 -18.15
N ASN A 158 10.62 14.44 -17.89
CA ASN A 158 11.64 14.81 -16.89
C ASN A 158 12.89 15.49 -17.51
N LYS A 159 12.86 15.87 -18.77
CA LYS A 159 14.00 16.53 -19.47
C LYS A 159 13.86 18.05 -19.63
N ASN A 160 12.87 18.66 -18.96
CA ASN A 160 12.73 20.13 -18.93
C ASN A 160 13.03 20.69 -17.54
#